data_3b3c8e1a377506e35a38355e3d16128f
#
_entry.id   3b3c8e1a377506e35a38355e3d16128f
#
_cell.length_a   1.000
_cell.length_b   1.000
_cell.length_c   1.000
_cell.angle_alpha   90.00
_cell.angle_beta   90.00
_cell.angle_gamma   90.00
#
_symmetry.space_group_name_H-M   'P 1'
#
loop_
_entity.id
_entity.type
_entity.pdbx_description
1 polymer ?
#
loop_
_entity_poly.entity_id
_entity_poly.type
_entity_poly.pdbx_seq_one_letter_code
_entity_poly.pdbx_strand_id
1 'polypeptide(L)'
;MKRQRIIFLILTASSAASDVYKRQDINTLKTINKWKVHGLSRGLSASGVILPVGVPAAMGLYALIKKDQPMLKDAIYIGTSVIEAVGITYAAKHIIGRDRPFVKYPDKIHAYGAPDADSPSFPSGHTAAAFSLATSLSITYPKWYVIAPSAVWACGVGFARMNQGVHYPSDVVAGAAIGVGCAFVNVYVNRWLNKVLFGRQIK
;
A
#
# COMPACT_ATOMS: atom_id res chain seq x y z
N MET A 1 32.94 31.06 -5.90
CA MET A 1 32.84 30.28 -7.17
C MET A 1 32.72 28.75 -6.97
N LYS A 2 33.53 28.06 -6.16
CA LYS A 2 33.45 26.59 -5.99
C LYS A 2 32.14 26.10 -5.40
N ARG A 3 31.57 26.74 -4.37
CA ARG A 3 30.26 26.36 -3.75
C ARG A 3 29.09 26.42 -4.75
N GLN A 4 28.99 27.45 -5.55
CA GLN A 4 27.91 27.59 -6.55
C GLN A 4 27.98 26.52 -7.63
N ARG A 5 29.19 26.12 -8.06
CA ARG A 5 29.37 25.01 -9.02
C ARG A 5 28.96 23.66 -8.44
N ILE A 6 29.24 23.40 -7.16
CA ILE A 6 28.81 22.16 -6.49
C ILE A 6 27.30 22.10 -6.36
N ILE A 7 26.64 23.17 -5.93
CA ILE A 7 25.18 23.25 -5.83
C ILE A 7 24.53 23.04 -7.21
N PHE A 8 25.05 23.68 -8.25
CA PHE A 8 24.57 23.49 -9.62
C PHE A 8 24.74 22.06 -10.11
N LEU A 9 25.87 21.40 -9.85
CA LEU A 9 26.12 20.00 -10.18
C LEU A 9 25.17 19.05 -9.43
N ILE A 10 24.90 19.30 -8.15
CA ILE A 10 23.95 18.50 -7.36
C ILE A 10 22.53 18.66 -7.91
N LEU A 11 22.10 19.88 -8.23
CA LEU A 11 20.77 20.14 -8.80
C LEU A 11 20.60 19.54 -10.18
N THR A 12 21.60 19.61 -11.05
CA THR A 12 21.55 18.99 -12.39
C THR A 12 21.59 17.47 -12.31
N ALA A 13 22.40 16.88 -11.44
CA ALA A 13 22.44 15.44 -11.22
C ALA A 13 21.11 14.93 -10.62
N SER A 14 20.50 15.67 -9.70
CA SER A 14 19.17 15.37 -9.13
C SER A 14 18.07 15.45 -10.18
N SER A 15 18.10 16.44 -11.08
CA SER A 15 17.14 16.57 -12.18
C SER A 15 17.29 15.43 -13.21
N ALA A 16 18.53 15.12 -13.61
CA ALA A 16 18.79 14.01 -14.53
C ALA A 16 18.36 12.65 -13.94
N ALA A 17 18.66 12.40 -12.66
CA ALA A 17 18.19 11.20 -11.96
C ALA A 17 16.66 11.14 -11.92
N SER A 18 16.00 12.26 -11.61
CA SER A 18 14.53 12.36 -11.64
C SER A 18 13.94 12.00 -13.01
N ASP A 19 14.55 12.46 -14.09
CA ASP A 19 14.07 12.15 -15.46
C ASP A 19 14.33 10.70 -15.87
N VAL A 20 15.43 10.10 -15.43
CA VAL A 20 15.70 8.66 -15.62
C VAL A 20 14.65 7.84 -14.89
N TYR A 21 14.35 8.13 -13.62
CA TYR A 21 13.30 7.45 -12.85
C TYR A 21 11.93 7.59 -13.51
N LYS A 22 11.55 8.77 -14.00
CA LYS A 22 10.29 8.99 -14.71
C LYS A 22 10.21 8.15 -16.00
N ARG A 23 11.31 8.03 -16.75
CA ARG A 23 11.36 7.19 -17.97
C ARG A 23 11.25 5.70 -17.65
N GLN A 24 11.91 5.22 -16.60
CA GLN A 24 11.83 3.84 -16.15
C GLN A 24 10.41 3.50 -15.67
N ASP A 25 9.79 4.36 -14.85
CA ASP A 25 8.42 4.22 -14.36
C ASP A 25 7.43 4.01 -15.53
N ILE A 26 7.47 4.89 -16.56
CA ILE A 26 6.53 4.80 -17.66
C ILE A 26 6.82 3.61 -18.58
N ASN A 27 8.07 3.25 -18.83
CA ASN A 27 8.41 2.12 -19.68
C ASN A 27 8.01 0.78 -19.08
N THR A 28 8.26 0.59 -17.78
CA THR A 28 7.82 -0.59 -17.04
C THR A 28 6.30 -0.69 -17.02
N LEU A 29 5.62 0.42 -16.76
CA LEU A 29 4.16 0.48 -16.75
C LEU A 29 3.57 0.11 -18.11
N LYS A 30 4.11 0.66 -19.22
CA LYS A 30 3.66 0.33 -20.59
C LYS A 30 3.74 -1.16 -20.88
N THR A 31 4.78 -1.83 -20.41
CA THR A 31 4.93 -3.27 -20.59
C THR A 31 3.87 -4.04 -19.83
N ILE A 32 3.66 -3.71 -18.56
CA ILE A 32 2.68 -4.37 -17.69
C ILE A 32 1.24 -4.10 -18.15
N ASN A 33 0.93 -2.87 -18.55
CA ASN A 33 -0.42 -2.45 -18.99
C ASN A 33 -0.89 -3.16 -20.25
N LYS A 34 0.04 -3.63 -21.10
CA LYS A 34 -0.29 -4.41 -22.32
C LYS A 34 -0.73 -5.85 -22.03
N TRP A 35 -0.50 -6.37 -20.83
CA TRP A 35 -0.85 -7.75 -20.51
C TRP A 35 -2.36 -7.90 -20.36
N LYS A 36 -2.94 -8.82 -21.13
CA LYS A 36 -4.38 -9.06 -21.23
C LYS A 36 -4.91 -9.92 -20.06
N VAL A 37 -4.60 -9.51 -18.83
CA VAL A 37 -5.02 -10.21 -17.59
C VAL A 37 -6.06 -9.40 -16.79
N HIS A 38 -6.91 -8.67 -17.48
CA HIS A 38 -7.82 -7.69 -16.88
C HIS A 38 -8.80 -8.28 -15.87
N GLY A 39 -9.29 -9.50 -16.09
CA GLY A 39 -10.17 -10.20 -15.14
C GLY A 39 -9.49 -10.47 -13.82
N LEU A 40 -8.28 -11.03 -13.86
CA LEU A 40 -7.45 -11.27 -12.68
C LEU A 40 -7.12 -9.95 -11.96
N SER A 41 -6.72 -8.94 -12.71
CA SER A 41 -6.38 -7.63 -12.14
C SER A 41 -7.57 -6.95 -11.46
N ARG A 42 -8.80 -7.09 -11.99
CA ARG A 42 -10.01 -6.60 -11.33
C ARG A 42 -10.25 -7.32 -10.00
N GLY A 43 -10.18 -8.65 -10.01
CA GLY A 43 -10.36 -9.47 -8.80
C GLY A 43 -9.33 -9.14 -7.72
N LEU A 44 -8.04 -9.07 -8.08
CA LEU A 44 -6.97 -8.69 -7.16
C LEU A 44 -7.13 -7.26 -6.63
N SER A 45 -7.50 -6.31 -7.50
CA SER A 45 -7.73 -4.93 -7.09
C SER A 45 -8.92 -4.80 -6.14
N ALA A 46 -10.03 -5.48 -6.41
CA ALA A 46 -11.20 -5.51 -5.53
C ALA A 46 -10.86 -6.16 -4.17
N SER A 47 -10.13 -7.27 -4.18
CA SER A 47 -9.67 -7.92 -2.95
C SER A 47 -8.74 -7.02 -2.12
N GLY A 48 -7.99 -6.12 -2.76
CA GLY A 48 -7.15 -5.11 -2.10
C GLY A 48 -7.92 -4.04 -1.31
N VAL A 49 -9.24 -3.98 -1.43
CA VAL A 49 -10.14 -3.19 -0.58
C VAL A 49 -10.88 -4.09 0.41
N ILE A 50 -11.42 -5.20 -0.09
CA ILE A 50 -12.29 -6.08 0.70
C ILE A 50 -11.54 -6.77 1.83
N LEU A 51 -10.38 -7.38 1.56
CA LEU A 51 -9.65 -8.15 2.56
C LEU A 51 -9.02 -7.30 3.68
N PRO A 52 -8.42 -6.11 3.43
CA PRO A 52 -7.90 -5.27 4.49
C PRO A 52 -8.94 -4.81 5.52
N VAL A 53 -10.21 -4.73 5.13
CA VAL A 53 -11.32 -4.42 6.04
C VAL A 53 -11.97 -5.71 6.55
N GLY A 54 -12.25 -6.65 5.67
CA GLY A 54 -13.00 -7.87 5.98
C GLY A 54 -12.28 -8.82 6.93
N VAL A 55 -10.96 -9.00 6.78
CA VAL A 55 -10.19 -9.92 7.62
C VAL A 55 -10.20 -9.46 9.10
N PRO A 56 -9.74 -8.25 9.46
CA PRO A 56 -9.78 -7.84 10.87
C PRO A 56 -11.21 -7.72 11.42
N ALA A 57 -12.20 -7.34 10.60
CA ALA A 57 -13.59 -7.30 11.02
C ALA A 57 -14.12 -8.71 11.35
N ALA A 58 -13.87 -9.70 10.50
CA ALA A 58 -14.28 -11.08 10.74
C ALA A 58 -13.57 -11.69 11.96
N MET A 59 -12.28 -11.43 12.12
CA MET A 59 -11.51 -11.85 13.31
C MET A 59 -12.09 -11.23 14.59
N GLY A 60 -12.37 -9.93 14.57
CA GLY A 60 -12.95 -9.22 15.71
C GLY A 60 -14.33 -9.75 16.08
N LEU A 61 -15.20 -9.96 15.10
CA LEU A 61 -16.54 -10.52 15.31
C LEU A 61 -16.47 -11.94 15.90
N TYR A 62 -15.65 -12.81 15.34
CA TYR A 62 -15.43 -14.16 15.87
C TYR A 62 -14.91 -14.11 17.30
N ALA A 63 -13.93 -13.26 17.60
CA ALA A 63 -13.35 -13.08 18.92
C ALA A 63 -14.38 -12.61 19.96
N LEU A 64 -15.28 -11.71 19.58
CA LEU A 64 -16.37 -11.24 20.45
C LEU A 64 -17.36 -12.37 20.76
N ILE A 65 -17.77 -13.15 19.75
CA ILE A 65 -18.70 -14.29 19.93
C ILE A 65 -18.09 -15.38 20.84
N LYS A 66 -16.79 -15.69 20.62
CA LYS A 66 -16.08 -16.72 21.39
C LYS A 66 -15.47 -16.22 22.69
N LYS A 67 -15.56 -14.92 22.97
CA LYS A 67 -14.90 -14.26 24.13
C LYS A 67 -13.37 -14.47 24.12
N ASP A 68 -12.77 -14.55 22.93
CA ASP A 68 -11.33 -14.76 22.72
C ASP A 68 -10.59 -13.42 22.74
N GLN A 69 -10.11 -13.03 23.92
CA GLN A 69 -9.40 -11.76 24.13
C GLN A 69 -8.08 -11.64 23.34
N PRO A 70 -7.24 -12.69 23.24
CA PRO A 70 -6.06 -12.67 22.38
C PRO A 70 -6.40 -12.33 20.92
N MET A 71 -7.34 -13.05 20.30
CA MET A 71 -7.73 -12.81 18.92
C MET A 71 -8.36 -11.42 18.70
N LEU A 72 -9.09 -10.90 19.71
CA LEU A 72 -9.63 -9.53 19.65
C LEU A 72 -8.51 -8.48 19.57
N LYS A 73 -7.44 -8.65 20.36
CA LYS A 73 -6.26 -7.78 20.34
C LYS A 73 -5.54 -7.86 18.98
N ASP A 74 -5.42 -9.06 18.42
CA ASP A 74 -4.85 -9.27 17.09
C ASP A 74 -5.67 -8.56 16.01
N ALA A 75 -7.00 -8.70 16.06
CA ALA A 75 -7.91 -8.03 15.13
C ALA A 75 -7.79 -6.50 15.20
N ILE A 76 -7.70 -5.93 16.40
CA ILE A 76 -7.49 -4.49 16.62
C ILE A 76 -6.15 -4.05 16.05
N TYR A 77 -5.06 -4.80 16.32
CA TYR A 77 -3.74 -4.50 15.78
C TYR A 77 -3.73 -4.49 14.26
N ILE A 78 -4.28 -5.53 13.62
CA ILE A 78 -4.32 -5.64 12.17
C ILE A 78 -5.17 -4.51 11.57
N GLY A 79 -6.36 -4.26 12.13
CA GLY A 79 -7.28 -3.23 11.64
C GLY A 79 -6.69 -1.81 11.76
N THR A 80 -6.08 -1.49 12.90
CA THR A 80 -5.45 -0.17 13.11
C THR A 80 -4.23 0.03 12.21
N SER A 81 -3.42 -1.01 11.94
CA SER A 81 -2.32 -0.95 10.98
C SER A 81 -2.80 -0.58 9.58
N VAL A 82 -3.91 -1.15 9.13
CA VAL A 82 -4.52 -0.83 7.83
C VAL A 82 -5.05 0.61 7.82
N ILE A 83 -5.73 1.05 8.87
CA ILE A 83 -6.26 2.42 9.00
C ILE A 83 -5.12 3.44 8.93
N GLU A 84 -4.01 3.20 9.63
CA GLU A 84 -2.81 4.06 9.57
C GLU A 84 -2.26 4.14 8.14
N ALA A 85 -2.09 3.00 7.46
CA ALA A 85 -1.55 2.97 6.11
C ALA A 85 -2.44 3.72 5.12
N VAL A 86 -3.76 3.55 5.20
CA VAL A 86 -4.74 4.27 4.38
C VAL A 86 -4.73 5.76 4.70
N GLY A 87 -4.72 6.14 5.98
CA GLY A 87 -4.69 7.54 6.42
C GLY A 87 -3.43 8.28 5.94
N ILE A 88 -2.25 7.67 6.07
CA ILE A 88 -0.99 8.25 5.60
C ILE A 88 -1.00 8.39 4.07
N THR A 89 -1.47 7.38 3.34
CA THR A 89 -1.55 7.47 1.87
C THR A 89 -2.56 8.52 1.42
N TYR A 90 -3.68 8.66 2.11
CA TYR A 90 -4.66 9.70 1.83
C TYR A 90 -4.06 11.11 2.02
N ALA A 91 -3.40 11.36 3.14
CA ALA A 91 -2.72 12.63 3.40
C ALA A 91 -1.63 12.92 2.34
N ALA A 92 -0.78 11.94 2.04
CA ALA A 92 0.29 12.08 1.06
C ALA A 92 -0.25 12.37 -0.36
N LYS A 93 -1.39 11.81 -0.75
CA LYS A 93 -2.05 12.10 -2.02
C LYS A 93 -2.38 13.58 -2.19
N HIS A 94 -2.95 14.19 -1.17
CA HIS A 94 -3.33 15.60 -1.19
C HIS A 94 -2.13 16.55 -1.15
N ILE A 95 -1.02 16.15 -0.55
CA ILE A 95 0.21 16.95 -0.49
C ILE A 95 0.96 16.88 -1.82
N ILE A 96 1.04 15.69 -2.44
CA ILE A 96 1.91 15.47 -3.62
C ILE A 96 1.17 15.75 -4.93
N GLY A 97 -0.12 15.43 -5.03
CA GLY A 97 -0.96 15.77 -6.17
C GLY A 97 -0.52 15.18 -7.52
N ARG A 98 0.10 13.97 -7.55
CA ARG A 98 0.63 13.37 -8.78
C ARG A 98 -0.49 12.91 -9.71
N ASP A 99 -0.45 13.32 -10.98
CA ASP A 99 -1.39 12.85 -12.01
C ASP A 99 -1.28 11.35 -12.24
N ARG A 100 -2.43 10.72 -12.52
CA ARG A 100 -2.45 9.29 -12.88
C ARG A 100 -1.82 9.03 -14.24
N PRO A 101 -1.24 7.82 -14.46
CA PRO A 101 -0.57 7.48 -15.71
C PRO A 101 -1.46 7.64 -16.95
N PHE A 102 -2.71 7.18 -16.88
CA PHE A 102 -3.65 7.25 -18.01
C PHE A 102 -4.13 8.69 -18.31
N VAL A 103 -4.12 9.59 -17.31
CA VAL A 103 -4.40 11.01 -17.49
C VAL A 103 -3.22 11.71 -18.16
N LYS A 104 -2.00 11.45 -17.68
CA LYS A 104 -0.79 12.11 -18.15
C LYS A 104 -0.29 11.57 -19.51
N TYR A 105 -0.56 10.31 -19.81
CA TYR A 105 -0.09 9.63 -21.02
C TYR A 105 -1.22 8.85 -21.70
N PRO A 106 -2.32 9.52 -22.15
CA PRO A 106 -3.51 8.85 -22.69
C PRO A 106 -3.21 8.00 -23.93
N ASP A 107 -2.25 8.42 -24.77
CA ASP A 107 -1.84 7.68 -25.98
C ASP A 107 -0.98 6.44 -25.68
N LYS A 108 -0.52 6.25 -24.45
CA LYS A 108 0.47 5.22 -24.09
C LYS A 108 -0.03 4.23 -23.05
N ILE A 109 -0.96 4.65 -22.19
CA ILE A 109 -1.47 3.89 -21.06
C ILE A 109 -2.99 3.87 -21.14
N HIS A 110 -3.53 2.66 -21.15
CA HIS A 110 -4.98 2.46 -21.16
C HIS A 110 -5.47 2.13 -19.75
N ALA A 111 -6.47 2.88 -19.28
CA ALA A 111 -7.10 2.59 -18.01
C ALA A 111 -8.18 1.52 -18.18
N TYR A 112 -8.18 0.51 -17.29
CA TYR A 112 -9.16 -0.56 -17.28
C TYR A 112 -9.99 -0.51 -15.98
N GLY A 113 -11.31 -0.53 -16.12
CA GLY A 113 -12.24 -0.37 -15.02
C GLY A 113 -12.88 1.02 -15.03
N ALA A 114 -13.36 1.48 -13.89
CA ALA A 114 -13.86 2.86 -13.71
C ALA A 114 -12.86 3.66 -12.85
N PRO A 115 -11.76 4.14 -13.43
CA PRO A 115 -10.75 4.86 -12.67
C PRO A 115 -11.25 6.27 -12.37
N ASP A 116 -11.07 6.69 -11.12
CA ASP A 116 -11.24 8.08 -10.71
C ASP A 116 -10.07 8.92 -11.24
N ALA A 117 -10.33 9.76 -12.24
CA ALA A 117 -9.33 10.61 -12.87
C ALA A 117 -8.88 11.76 -11.96
N ASP A 118 -9.76 12.23 -11.08
CA ASP A 118 -9.51 13.40 -10.22
C ASP A 118 -8.69 13.07 -8.97
N SER A 119 -8.61 11.78 -8.61
CA SER A 119 -7.84 11.34 -7.45
C SER A 119 -6.35 11.17 -7.78
N PRO A 120 -5.42 11.78 -7.00
CA PRO A 120 -3.98 11.66 -7.22
C PRO A 120 -3.47 10.21 -7.22
N SER A 121 -2.39 9.95 -8.00
CA SER A 121 -1.83 8.60 -8.13
C SER A 121 -0.93 8.19 -6.97
N PHE A 122 -0.10 9.09 -6.46
CA PHE A 122 0.93 8.79 -5.47
C PHE A 122 0.51 9.08 -4.03
N PRO A 123 0.77 8.17 -3.12
CA PRO A 123 1.12 6.76 -3.29
C PRO A 123 -0.10 5.86 -3.53
N SER A 124 0.13 4.56 -3.84
CA SER A 124 -0.98 3.61 -4.07
C SER A 124 -1.64 3.15 -2.77
N GLY A 125 -2.87 3.61 -2.51
CA GLY A 125 -3.62 3.25 -1.30
C GLY A 125 -4.00 1.77 -1.23
N HIS A 126 -4.42 1.14 -2.35
CA HIS A 126 -4.71 -0.29 -2.41
C HIS A 126 -3.47 -1.13 -2.06
N THR A 127 -2.31 -0.74 -2.58
CA THR A 127 -1.05 -1.42 -2.28
C THR A 127 -0.67 -1.24 -0.81
N ALA A 128 -0.81 -0.03 -0.27
CA ALA A 128 -0.51 0.23 1.13
C ALA A 128 -1.41 -0.60 2.08
N ALA A 129 -2.71 -0.65 1.81
CA ALA A 129 -3.64 -1.46 2.60
C ALA A 129 -3.31 -2.96 2.51
N ALA A 130 -3.01 -3.46 1.29
CA ALA A 130 -2.67 -4.87 1.09
C ALA A 130 -1.36 -5.26 1.78
N PHE A 131 -0.31 -4.44 1.67
CA PHE A 131 0.97 -4.71 2.35
C PHE A 131 0.88 -4.52 3.87
N SER A 132 0.05 -3.60 4.35
CA SER A 132 -0.22 -3.46 5.79
C SER A 132 -0.92 -4.70 6.34
N LEU A 133 -1.97 -5.21 5.68
CA LEU A 133 -2.63 -6.44 6.06
C LEU A 133 -1.66 -7.63 6.02
N ALA A 134 -0.94 -7.83 4.92
CA ALA A 134 -0.01 -8.95 4.76
C ALA A 134 1.09 -8.95 5.82
N THR A 135 1.66 -7.77 6.12
CA THR A 135 2.73 -7.63 7.11
C THR A 135 2.20 -7.82 8.52
N SER A 136 1.07 -7.22 8.88
CA SER A 136 0.48 -7.37 10.21
C SER A 136 0.04 -8.80 10.49
N LEU A 137 -0.54 -9.52 9.51
CA LEU A 137 -0.82 -10.96 9.60
C LEU A 137 0.46 -11.78 9.80
N SER A 138 1.52 -11.44 9.08
CA SER A 138 2.82 -12.13 9.17
C SER A 138 3.49 -11.93 10.53
N ILE A 139 3.34 -10.76 11.13
CA ILE A 139 3.83 -10.47 12.49
C ILE A 139 3.01 -11.21 13.54
N THR A 140 1.69 -11.22 13.40
CA THR A 140 0.77 -11.87 14.35
C THR A 140 0.85 -13.39 14.26
N TYR A 141 0.89 -13.93 13.05
CA TYR A 141 0.93 -15.37 12.77
C TYR A 141 2.16 -15.74 11.95
N PRO A 142 3.36 -15.87 12.57
CA PRO A 142 4.64 -16.04 11.87
C PRO A 142 4.82 -17.49 11.37
N LYS A 143 3.90 -17.93 10.51
CA LYS A 143 3.92 -19.24 9.86
C LYS A 143 4.10 -19.06 8.36
N TRP A 144 4.93 -19.89 7.73
CA TRP A 144 5.24 -19.77 6.30
C TRP A 144 3.98 -19.79 5.43
N TYR A 145 2.97 -20.58 5.80
CA TYR A 145 1.68 -20.69 5.10
C TYR A 145 0.75 -19.47 5.30
N VAL A 146 1.10 -18.54 6.17
CA VAL A 146 0.48 -17.21 6.29
C VAL A 146 1.33 -16.19 5.55
N ILE A 147 2.64 -16.17 5.81
CA ILE A 147 3.58 -15.18 5.26
C ILE A 147 3.61 -15.24 3.73
N ALA A 148 3.87 -16.44 3.15
CA ALA A 148 4.05 -16.54 1.70
C ALA A 148 2.78 -16.21 0.91
N PRO A 149 1.59 -16.77 1.20
CA PRO A 149 0.38 -16.42 0.46
C PRO A 149 -0.02 -14.95 0.61
N SER A 150 0.09 -14.37 1.80
CA SER A 150 -0.26 -12.96 2.01
C SER A 150 0.69 -12.00 1.29
N ALA A 151 2.00 -12.31 1.26
CA ALA A 151 2.97 -11.52 0.52
C ALA A 151 2.73 -11.61 -1.00
N VAL A 152 2.51 -12.83 -1.54
CA VAL A 152 2.19 -13.02 -2.96
C VAL A 152 0.91 -12.28 -3.34
N TRP A 153 -0.13 -12.36 -2.51
CA TRP A 153 -1.37 -11.62 -2.73
C TRP A 153 -1.14 -10.10 -2.73
N ALA A 154 -0.42 -9.55 -1.76
CA ALA A 154 -0.15 -8.11 -1.69
C ALA A 154 0.66 -7.62 -2.92
N CYS A 155 1.65 -8.40 -3.37
CA CYS A 155 2.36 -8.14 -4.63
C CYS A 155 1.41 -8.19 -5.83
N GLY A 156 0.48 -9.17 -5.86
CA GLY A 156 -0.55 -9.28 -6.88
C GLY A 156 -1.48 -8.06 -6.93
N VAL A 157 -1.87 -7.50 -5.78
CA VAL A 157 -2.62 -6.25 -5.72
C VAL A 157 -1.82 -5.10 -6.33
N GLY A 158 -0.54 -4.94 -5.97
CA GLY A 158 0.34 -3.93 -6.56
C GLY A 158 0.48 -4.08 -8.07
N PHE A 159 0.70 -5.30 -8.55
CA PHE A 159 0.71 -5.63 -9.99
C PHE A 159 -0.60 -5.23 -10.67
N ALA A 160 -1.74 -5.59 -10.07
CA ALA A 160 -3.06 -5.29 -10.61
C ALA A 160 -3.27 -3.78 -10.82
N ARG A 161 -2.80 -2.94 -9.89
CA ARG A 161 -2.91 -1.47 -10.01
C ARG A 161 -2.08 -0.92 -11.17
N MET A 162 -0.90 -1.51 -11.44
CA MET A 162 -0.09 -1.17 -12.62
C MET A 162 -0.74 -1.69 -13.90
N ASN A 163 -1.21 -2.95 -13.92
CA ASN A 163 -1.87 -3.52 -15.10
C ASN A 163 -3.13 -2.73 -15.48
N GLN A 164 -3.89 -2.22 -14.52
CA GLN A 164 -5.04 -1.34 -14.76
C GLN A 164 -4.66 0.06 -15.27
N GLY A 165 -3.37 0.42 -15.33
CA GLY A 165 -2.91 1.72 -15.82
C GLY A 165 -3.15 2.88 -14.86
N VAL A 166 -3.51 2.64 -13.60
CA VAL A 166 -3.93 3.66 -12.64
C VAL A 166 -2.84 4.13 -11.68
N HIS A 167 -1.74 3.37 -11.57
CA HIS A 167 -0.58 3.69 -10.74
C HIS A 167 0.74 3.40 -11.44
N TYR A 168 1.74 4.23 -11.18
CA TYR A 168 3.12 3.96 -11.61
C TYR A 168 3.77 2.91 -10.69
N PRO A 169 4.82 2.21 -11.16
CA PRO A 169 5.64 1.33 -10.30
C PRO A 169 6.11 2.01 -9.02
N SER A 170 6.56 3.26 -9.10
CA SER A 170 6.98 4.05 -7.92
C SER A 170 5.85 4.32 -6.93
N ASP A 171 4.59 4.50 -7.37
CA ASP A 171 3.43 4.64 -6.48
C ASP A 171 3.18 3.35 -5.71
N VAL A 172 3.37 2.20 -6.38
CA VAL A 172 3.19 0.86 -5.81
C VAL A 172 4.28 0.58 -4.77
N VAL A 173 5.55 0.86 -5.10
CA VAL A 173 6.67 0.70 -4.16
C VAL A 173 6.51 1.59 -2.92
N ALA A 174 6.14 2.85 -3.12
CA ALA A 174 5.88 3.78 -2.01
C ALA A 174 4.71 3.31 -1.14
N GLY A 175 3.61 2.85 -1.77
CA GLY A 175 2.48 2.27 -1.06
C GLY A 175 2.88 1.04 -0.24
N ALA A 176 3.64 0.12 -0.82
CA ALA A 176 4.15 -1.07 -0.13
C ALA A 176 5.02 -0.68 1.08
N ALA A 177 5.94 0.27 0.92
CA ALA A 177 6.79 0.75 2.00
C ALA A 177 5.98 1.38 3.15
N ILE A 178 4.96 2.18 2.83
CA ILE A 178 4.05 2.76 3.83
C ILE A 178 3.29 1.63 4.55
N GLY A 179 2.70 0.67 3.82
CA GLY A 179 1.95 -0.42 4.43
C GLY A 179 2.79 -1.27 5.38
N VAL A 180 3.99 -1.66 4.94
CA VAL A 180 4.95 -2.40 5.79
C VAL A 180 5.35 -1.56 7.00
N GLY A 181 5.73 -0.29 6.79
CA GLY A 181 6.15 0.62 7.86
C GLY A 181 5.07 0.80 8.92
N CYS A 182 3.81 1.02 8.52
CA CYS A 182 2.68 1.15 9.45
C CYS A 182 2.48 -0.12 10.29
N ALA A 183 2.56 -1.30 9.69
CA ALA A 183 2.42 -2.55 10.43
C ALA A 183 3.50 -2.70 11.52
N PHE A 184 4.76 -2.34 11.23
CA PHE A 184 5.82 -2.35 12.24
C PHE A 184 5.65 -1.28 13.31
N VAL A 185 5.33 -0.03 12.92
CA VAL A 185 5.14 1.07 13.87
C VAL A 185 3.95 0.78 14.79
N ASN A 186 2.87 0.22 14.25
CA ASN A 186 1.66 -0.07 15.01
C ASN A 186 1.85 -1.20 16.06
N VAL A 187 2.92 -1.99 16.02
CA VAL A 187 3.27 -2.88 17.15
C VAL A 187 3.41 -2.08 18.43
N TYR A 188 4.04 -0.90 18.38
CA TYR A 188 4.22 -0.03 19.55
C TYR A 188 2.94 0.71 19.92
N VAL A 189 2.21 1.23 18.93
CA VAL A 189 0.91 1.89 19.12
C VAL A 189 -0.08 0.94 19.77
N ASN A 190 -0.14 -0.29 19.28
CA ASN A 190 -1.05 -1.32 19.81
C ASN A 190 -0.73 -1.74 21.24
N ARG A 191 0.55 -1.78 21.61
CA ARG A 191 0.94 -2.01 23.02
C ARG A 191 0.38 -0.92 23.94
N TRP A 192 0.39 0.32 23.51
CA TRP A 192 -0.19 1.45 24.25
C TRP A 192 -1.72 1.35 24.29
N LEU A 193 -2.39 1.10 23.16
CA LEU A 193 -3.84 0.92 23.07
C LEU A 193 -4.32 -0.21 23.97
N ASN A 194 -3.63 -1.34 24.01
CA ASN A 194 -3.97 -2.46 24.86
C ASN A 194 -3.90 -2.12 26.36
N LYS A 195 -2.95 -1.26 26.77
CA LYS A 195 -2.92 -0.74 28.14
C LYS A 195 -4.15 0.10 28.46
N VAL A 196 -4.61 0.92 27.51
CA VAL A 196 -5.75 1.84 27.69
C VAL A 196 -7.07 1.06 27.67
N LEU A 197 -7.24 0.16 26.71
CA LEU A 197 -8.53 -0.52 26.46
C LEU A 197 -8.77 -1.71 27.38
N PHE A 198 -7.72 -2.46 27.75
CA PHE A 198 -7.85 -3.72 28.50
C PHE A 198 -7.26 -3.66 29.91
N GLY A 199 -6.81 -2.49 30.37
CA GLY A 199 -6.21 -2.30 31.68
C GLY A 199 -4.86 -3.01 31.86
N ARG A 200 -4.25 -2.87 33.07
CA ARG A 200 -2.93 -3.45 33.42
C ARG A 200 -2.96 -4.98 33.65
N GLN A 201 -3.59 -5.72 32.78
CA GLN A 201 -3.57 -7.19 32.85
C GLN A 201 -2.48 -7.78 31.92
N ILE A 202 -1.25 -7.28 32.04
CA ILE A 202 -0.10 -7.97 31.46
C ILE A 202 1.00 -7.99 32.52
N LYS A 203 1.02 -9.10 33.33
CA LYS A 203 2.24 -9.58 33.95
C LYS A 203 2.99 -10.46 32.97
#